data_410a50593690cbdcba2d3b4827e31ca0
#
_entry.id   410a50593690cbdcba2d3b4827e31ca0
#
_cell.length_a   1.000
_cell.length_b   1.000
_cell.length_c   1.000
_cell.angle_alpha   90.00
_cell.angle_beta   90.00
_cell.angle_gamma   90.00
#
_symmetry.space_group_name_H-M   'P 1'
#
loop_
_entity.id
_entity.type
_entity.pdbx_description
1 polymer ?
#
loop_
_entity_poly.entity_id
_entity_poly.type
_entity_poly.pdbx_seq_one_letter_code
_entity_poly.pdbx_strand_id
1 'polypeptide(L)'
;PVSQDDAEVYVNTAVLSIEKSFQNPYLAAGDGRAENEFRVGEQVNYQVTVNNLQKGSIARNLVISDLSLPEGLALDGAEDAVTVSGVPAVIQNPVAGTDDAGNQLNPENYKETVEKPVSCQVTRQGTGWIVTISDLPYQTPVTVNFRCTAQESVNGMEIVNTAQAYADNAQKVKDSSKIWVNSPVLNVEKTTDKPFYKYGDIITYRIVLTQEQTGCVARNVTLQDVIDTQGVRLLKDSVILMDEKGNVADADVQINDD
;
A
#
# COMPACT_ATOMS: atom_id res chain seq x y z
N PRO A 1 -21.35 37.70 55.35
CA PRO A 1 -21.77 36.88 54.19
C PRO A 1 -20.55 36.73 53.29
N VAL A 2 -20.14 35.50 53.08
CA VAL A 2 -19.10 35.15 52.08
C VAL A 2 -19.86 34.99 50.76
N SER A 3 -19.60 35.84 49.78
CA SER A 3 -20.06 35.62 48.41
C SER A 3 -19.12 34.63 47.77
N GLN A 4 -19.66 33.51 47.32
CA GLN A 4 -18.95 32.51 46.56
C GLN A 4 -19.33 32.70 45.10
N ASP A 5 -18.32 32.83 44.23
CA ASP A 5 -18.50 32.94 42.79
C ASP A 5 -17.84 31.71 42.17
N ASP A 6 -18.60 30.98 41.37
CA ASP A 6 -18.12 29.77 40.68
C ASP A 6 -17.89 30.09 39.19
N ALA A 7 -16.71 29.82 38.69
CA ALA A 7 -16.40 29.91 37.27
C ALA A 7 -16.36 28.50 36.63
N GLU A 8 -17.24 28.24 35.65
CA GLU A 8 -17.15 27.04 34.82
C GLU A 8 -16.18 27.25 33.66
N VAL A 9 -15.20 26.37 33.56
CA VAL A 9 -14.30 26.28 32.40
C VAL A 9 -14.61 25.05 31.60
N TYR A 10 -15.01 25.22 30.35
CA TYR A 10 -15.26 24.13 29.43
C TYR A 10 -13.97 23.81 28.65
N VAL A 11 -13.40 22.62 28.84
CA VAL A 11 -12.23 22.14 28.09
C VAL A 11 -12.74 21.12 27.06
N ASN A 12 -12.74 21.49 25.79
CA ASN A 12 -13.18 20.63 24.70
C ASN A 12 -11.98 20.26 23.81
N THR A 13 -11.39 19.11 24.07
CA THR A 13 -10.28 18.54 23.27
C THR A 13 -10.80 17.62 22.19
N ALA A 14 -10.20 17.69 21.00
CA ALA A 14 -10.55 16.75 19.94
C ALA A 14 -10.06 15.33 20.26
N VAL A 15 -10.80 14.33 19.82
CA VAL A 15 -10.45 12.91 19.92
C VAL A 15 -10.36 12.35 18.51
N LEU A 16 -9.16 11.98 18.09
CA LEU A 16 -8.93 11.43 16.75
C LEU A 16 -9.09 9.93 16.75
N SER A 17 -9.67 9.40 15.65
CA SER A 17 -9.48 8.02 15.22
C SER A 17 -8.70 7.99 13.91
N ILE A 18 -7.97 6.92 13.68
CA ILE A 18 -7.28 6.64 12.43
C ILE A 18 -7.52 5.18 12.04
N GLU A 19 -7.75 4.94 10.76
CA GLU A 19 -7.86 3.62 10.16
C GLU A 19 -6.98 3.58 8.92
N LYS A 20 -6.11 2.57 8.82
CA LYS A 20 -5.26 2.33 7.66
C LYS A 20 -5.60 1.01 7.02
N SER A 21 -5.95 1.05 5.75
CA SER A 21 -6.29 -0.11 4.92
C SER A 21 -5.55 -0.07 3.58
N PHE A 22 -5.74 -1.10 2.77
CA PHE A 22 -5.27 -1.16 1.39
C PHE A 22 -6.34 -1.81 0.51
N GLN A 23 -6.21 -1.61 -0.79
CA GLN A 23 -6.97 -2.30 -1.81
C GLN A 23 -6.02 -3.08 -2.71
N ASN A 24 -6.37 -4.34 -3.00
CA ASN A 24 -5.64 -5.19 -3.93
C ASN A 24 -6.44 -5.32 -5.24
N PRO A 25 -6.08 -4.57 -6.30
CA PRO A 25 -6.79 -4.61 -7.57
C PRO A 25 -6.48 -5.87 -8.41
N TYR A 26 -5.52 -6.69 -7.96
CA TYR A 26 -5.05 -7.88 -8.71
C TYR A 26 -5.74 -9.18 -8.28
N LEU A 27 -6.71 -9.11 -7.38
CA LEU A 27 -7.50 -10.26 -6.96
C LEU A 27 -8.45 -10.68 -8.07
N ALA A 28 -8.01 -11.63 -8.90
CA ALA A 28 -8.85 -12.27 -9.90
C ALA A 28 -9.43 -13.58 -9.38
N ALA A 29 -10.63 -13.93 -9.82
CA ALA A 29 -11.24 -15.21 -9.49
C ALA A 29 -10.32 -16.37 -9.96
N GLY A 30 -9.88 -17.22 -9.04
CA GLY A 30 -9.00 -18.37 -9.31
C GLY A 30 -7.50 -18.10 -9.28
N ASP A 31 -7.05 -16.90 -8.92
CA ASP A 31 -5.60 -16.62 -8.76
C ASP A 31 -4.99 -17.34 -7.54
N GLY A 32 -5.80 -17.69 -6.56
CA GLY A 32 -5.35 -18.42 -5.37
C GLY A 32 -4.45 -17.62 -4.43
N ARG A 33 -4.26 -16.29 -4.70
CA ARG A 33 -3.51 -15.40 -3.80
C ARG A 33 -4.41 -14.93 -2.64
N ALA A 34 -3.78 -14.66 -1.50
CA ALA A 34 -4.46 -14.05 -0.37
C ALA A 34 -4.81 -12.58 -0.67
N GLU A 35 -5.82 -12.03 0.03
CA GLU A 35 -6.27 -10.65 -0.16
C GLU A 35 -5.14 -9.63 0.04
N ASN A 36 -4.26 -9.90 0.98
CA ASN A 36 -3.10 -9.05 1.30
C ASN A 36 -1.82 -9.43 0.55
N GLU A 37 -1.88 -10.33 -0.44
CA GLU A 37 -0.71 -10.77 -1.20
C GLU A 37 -0.54 -9.96 -2.48
N PHE A 38 0.66 -9.40 -2.63
CA PHE A 38 1.10 -8.63 -3.79
C PHE A 38 2.34 -9.28 -4.40
N ARG A 39 2.56 -9.04 -5.69
CA ARG A 39 3.79 -9.42 -6.38
C ARG A 39 4.75 -8.23 -6.47
N VAL A 40 6.02 -8.52 -6.67
CA VAL A 40 7.03 -7.52 -7.00
C VAL A 40 6.59 -6.73 -8.23
N GLY A 41 6.72 -5.40 -8.16
CA GLY A 41 6.29 -4.46 -9.20
C GLY A 41 4.80 -4.10 -9.18
N GLU A 42 3.96 -4.79 -8.41
CA GLU A 42 2.54 -4.44 -8.28
C GLU A 42 2.33 -3.20 -7.40
N GLN A 43 1.29 -2.44 -7.72
CA GLN A 43 0.87 -1.28 -6.95
C GLN A 43 0.02 -1.68 -5.74
N VAL A 44 0.37 -1.15 -4.59
CA VAL A 44 -0.44 -1.22 -3.37
C VAL A 44 -1.16 0.12 -3.19
N ASN A 45 -2.48 0.10 -3.23
CA ASN A 45 -3.31 1.28 -3.03
C ASN A 45 -3.70 1.38 -1.56
N TYR A 46 -3.01 2.23 -0.81
CA TYR A 46 -3.28 2.47 0.60
C TYR A 46 -4.32 3.56 0.80
N GLN A 47 -5.07 3.43 1.88
CA GLN A 47 -6.04 4.41 2.34
C GLN A 47 -5.85 4.65 3.84
N VAL A 48 -5.83 5.92 4.25
CA VAL A 48 -5.78 6.35 5.66
C VAL A 48 -6.96 7.27 5.91
N THR A 49 -7.89 6.85 6.76
CA THR A 49 -9.05 7.65 7.15
C THR A 49 -8.89 8.15 8.57
N VAL A 50 -9.03 9.46 8.76
CA VAL A 50 -8.96 10.12 10.07
C VAL A 50 -10.28 10.82 10.35
N ASN A 51 -10.79 10.68 11.57
CA ASN A 51 -12.02 11.31 12.01
C ASN A 51 -11.86 11.95 13.39
N ASN A 52 -12.57 13.04 13.65
CA ASN A 52 -12.70 13.62 14.98
C ASN A 52 -13.99 13.12 15.63
N LEU A 53 -13.86 12.39 16.71
CA LEU A 53 -14.97 11.70 17.40
C LEU A 53 -15.60 12.53 18.54
N GLN A 54 -14.99 13.68 18.91
CA GLN A 54 -15.49 14.50 20.01
C GLN A 54 -16.50 15.52 19.53
N LYS A 55 -17.77 15.34 19.93
CA LYS A 55 -18.85 16.28 19.63
C LYS A 55 -18.52 17.70 20.15
N GLY A 56 -18.80 18.69 19.29
CA GLY A 56 -18.55 20.11 19.62
C GLY A 56 -17.11 20.54 19.58
N SER A 57 -16.16 19.66 19.18
CA SER A 57 -14.76 20.02 19.01
C SER A 57 -14.36 20.17 17.54
N ILE A 58 -13.26 20.88 17.33
CA ILE A 58 -12.57 20.99 16.04
C ILE A 58 -11.12 20.61 16.32
N ALA A 59 -10.59 19.60 15.60
CA ALA A 59 -9.17 19.30 15.65
C ALA A 59 -8.41 20.36 14.84
N ARG A 60 -7.46 21.06 15.48
CA ARG A 60 -6.76 22.20 14.91
C ARG A 60 -5.36 21.81 14.45
N ASN A 61 -4.94 22.31 13.28
CA ASN A 61 -3.65 22.00 12.68
C ASN A 61 -3.42 20.47 12.64
N LEU A 62 -4.42 19.76 12.12
CA LEU A 62 -4.34 18.29 11.96
C LEU A 62 -3.21 17.94 11.01
N VAL A 63 -2.35 17.03 11.44
CA VAL A 63 -1.28 16.42 10.64
C VAL A 63 -1.56 14.93 10.51
N ILE A 64 -1.63 14.45 9.27
CA ILE A 64 -1.71 13.03 8.93
C ILE A 64 -0.42 12.69 8.18
N SER A 65 0.25 11.61 8.53
CA SER A 65 1.53 11.31 7.88
C SER A 65 1.88 9.83 7.87
N ASP A 66 2.63 9.48 6.85
CA ASP A 66 3.39 8.25 6.71
C ASP A 66 4.77 8.65 6.18
N LEU A 67 5.67 9.05 7.10
CA LEU A 67 6.93 9.71 6.77
C LEU A 67 8.02 8.76 6.29
N SER A 68 7.95 7.53 6.75
CA SER A 68 8.98 6.52 6.54
C SER A 68 8.30 5.26 6.05
N LEU A 69 8.07 5.20 4.74
CA LEU A 69 7.61 3.95 4.15
C LEU A 69 8.59 2.83 4.49
N PRO A 70 8.12 1.64 4.83
CA PRO A 70 8.99 0.49 5.10
C PRO A 70 9.86 0.19 3.89
N GLU A 71 11.04 -0.37 4.16
CA GLU A 71 11.90 -0.91 3.12
C GLU A 71 11.08 -1.82 2.19
N GLY A 72 11.31 -1.70 0.89
CA GLY A 72 10.59 -2.46 -0.12
C GLY A 72 9.27 -1.87 -0.58
N LEU A 73 8.85 -0.72 -0.05
CA LEU A 73 7.77 0.08 -0.63
C LEU A 73 8.31 1.40 -1.16
N ALA A 74 8.05 1.68 -2.42
CA ALA A 74 8.37 2.97 -3.02
C ALA A 74 7.08 3.75 -3.33
N LEU A 75 6.98 4.99 -2.83
CA LEU A 75 5.88 5.89 -3.19
C LEU A 75 5.93 6.17 -4.69
N ASP A 76 4.78 6.09 -5.36
CA ASP A 76 4.65 6.41 -6.78
C ASP A 76 5.17 7.83 -7.07
N GLY A 77 5.90 7.99 -8.17
CA GLY A 77 6.50 9.26 -8.60
C GLY A 77 5.50 10.29 -9.11
N ALA A 78 4.28 9.90 -9.47
CA ALA A 78 3.26 10.79 -10.01
C ALA A 78 2.84 11.89 -9.03
N GLU A 79 2.48 13.07 -9.53
CA GLU A 79 2.03 14.19 -8.68
C GLU A 79 0.77 13.84 -7.88
N ASP A 80 -0.13 13.04 -8.45
CA ASP A 80 -1.37 12.57 -7.85
C ASP A 80 -1.22 11.27 -7.04
N ALA A 81 0.00 10.82 -6.77
CA ALA A 81 0.24 9.60 -6.00
C ALA A 81 -0.30 9.67 -4.57
N VAL A 82 -0.46 10.88 -4.02
CA VAL A 82 -1.10 11.15 -2.73
C VAL A 82 -2.25 12.11 -2.94
N THR A 83 -3.47 11.68 -2.65
CA THR A 83 -4.68 12.47 -2.80
C THR A 83 -5.46 12.53 -1.49
N VAL A 84 -6.20 13.62 -1.27
CA VAL A 84 -7.01 13.83 -0.07
C VAL A 84 -8.44 14.10 -0.46
N SER A 85 -9.37 13.48 0.24
CA SER A 85 -10.82 13.68 0.08
C SER A 85 -11.52 13.85 1.43
N GLY A 86 -12.73 14.39 1.43
CA GLY A 86 -13.53 14.61 2.63
C GLY A 86 -13.18 15.89 3.40
N VAL A 87 -12.21 16.69 2.95
CA VAL A 87 -11.88 17.97 3.60
C VAL A 87 -13.01 18.97 3.31
N PRO A 88 -13.67 19.57 4.35
CA PRO A 88 -14.68 20.58 4.13
C PRO A 88 -14.05 21.86 3.59
N ALA A 89 -14.73 22.57 2.70
CA ALA A 89 -14.24 23.84 2.18
C ALA A 89 -14.23 24.94 3.25
N VAL A 90 -15.23 24.93 4.12
CA VAL A 90 -15.41 25.87 5.23
C VAL A 90 -15.93 25.16 6.46
N ILE A 91 -15.67 25.68 7.62
CA ILE A 91 -16.27 25.26 8.89
C ILE A 91 -17.00 26.41 9.55
N GLN A 92 -18.02 26.07 10.36
CA GLN A 92 -18.66 27.02 11.26
C GLN A 92 -17.88 27.06 12.57
N ASN A 93 -17.18 28.16 12.85
CA ASN A 93 -16.36 28.33 14.02
C ASN A 93 -17.05 29.30 14.99
N PRO A 94 -17.35 28.88 16.24
CA PRO A 94 -17.89 29.81 17.24
C PRO A 94 -16.91 30.96 17.49
N VAL A 95 -17.42 32.17 17.44
CA VAL A 95 -16.62 33.36 17.80
C VAL A 95 -16.53 33.45 19.31
N ALA A 96 -15.34 33.41 19.87
CA ALA A 96 -15.13 33.71 21.26
C ALA A 96 -15.45 35.21 21.52
N GLY A 97 -16.31 35.52 22.47
CA GLY A 97 -16.68 36.88 22.81
C GLY A 97 -17.05 37.04 24.26
N THR A 98 -17.26 38.27 24.67
CA THR A 98 -17.72 38.64 25.97
C THR A 98 -19.12 39.28 25.84
N ASP A 99 -19.96 39.10 26.87
CA ASP A 99 -21.22 39.86 26.97
C ASP A 99 -20.93 41.34 27.26
N ASP A 100 -21.99 42.17 27.31
CA ASP A 100 -21.87 43.60 27.57
C ASP A 100 -21.32 43.93 28.99
N ALA A 101 -21.25 42.94 29.87
CA ALA A 101 -20.68 43.02 31.19
C ALA A 101 -19.22 42.53 31.24
N GLY A 102 -18.63 42.09 30.11
CA GLY A 102 -17.27 41.59 29.97
C GLY A 102 -17.07 40.12 30.40
N ASN A 103 -18.18 39.37 30.61
CA ASN A 103 -18.05 37.94 30.93
C ASN A 103 -17.84 37.12 29.64
N GLN A 104 -16.98 36.12 29.71
CA GLN A 104 -16.84 35.19 28.58
C GLN A 104 -18.14 34.39 28.36
N LEU A 105 -18.64 34.43 27.14
CA LEU A 105 -19.83 33.71 26.80
C LEU A 105 -19.52 32.20 26.63
N ASN A 106 -20.40 31.38 27.20
CA ASN A 106 -20.32 29.93 27.05
C ASN A 106 -20.46 29.54 25.57
N PRO A 107 -19.51 28.80 24.98
CA PRO A 107 -19.55 28.40 23.56
C PRO A 107 -20.82 27.68 23.15
N GLU A 108 -21.52 26.96 24.05
CA GLU A 108 -22.77 26.28 23.75
C GLU A 108 -23.96 27.25 23.58
N ASN A 109 -23.88 28.46 24.17
CA ASN A 109 -24.91 29.50 24.07
C ASN A 109 -24.63 30.53 22.96
N TYR A 110 -23.53 30.36 22.24
CA TYR A 110 -23.13 31.28 21.20
C TYR A 110 -23.99 31.15 19.95
N LYS A 111 -24.61 32.25 19.55
CA LYS A 111 -25.41 32.32 18.31
C LYS A 111 -24.60 32.84 17.11
N GLU A 112 -23.44 33.45 17.35
CA GLU A 112 -22.59 33.96 16.26
C GLU A 112 -21.51 32.94 15.92
N THR A 113 -21.54 32.51 14.69
CA THR A 113 -20.52 31.65 14.07
C THR A 113 -19.95 32.36 12.87
N VAL A 114 -18.66 32.24 12.65
CA VAL A 114 -17.99 32.75 11.45
C VAL A 114 -17.62 31.57 10.58
N GLU A 115 -17.90 31.67 9.30
CA GLU A 115 -17.37 30.73 8.32
C GLU A 115 -15.85 30.90 8.21
N LYS A 116 -15.14 29.81 8.46
CA LYS A 116 -13.68 29.78 8.37
C LYS A 116 -13.27 28.81 7.24
N PRO A 117 -12.52 29.31 6.23
CA PRO A 117 -11.97 28.41 5.21
C PRO A 117 -11.04 27.36 5.83
N VAL A 118 -11.10 26.14 5.30
CA VAL A 118 -10.20 25.06 5.68
C VAL A 118 -9.11 24.93 4.63
N SER A 119 -7.87 25.01 5.07
CA SER A 119 -6.70 24.74 4.20
C SER A 119 -6.30 23.27 4.32
N CYS A 120 -5.94 22.69 3.17
CA CYS A 120 -5.37 21.35 3.07
C CYS A 120 -4.12 21.43 2.18
N GLN A 121 -3.02 20.88 2.67
CA GLN A 121 -1.76 20.82 1.94
C GLN A 121 -1.19 19.42 1.99
N VAL A 122 -0.72 18.91 0.86
CA VAL A 122 0.00 17.65 0.69
C VAL A 122 1.46 17.95 0.41
N THR A 123 2.37 17.31 1.14
CA THR A 123 3.81 17.47 0.96
C THR A 123 4.47 16.10 0.98
N ARG A 124 5.36 15.84 0.03
CA ARG A 124 6.24 14.67 0.05
C ARG A 124 7.41 14.94 0.98
N GLN A 125 7.71 14.00 1.87
CA GLN A 125 8.81 14.14 2.82
C GLN A 125 9.46 12.78 3.09
N GLY A 126 10.78 12.73 2.99
CA GLY A 126 11.52 11.47 3.12
C GLY A 126 11.11 10.48 2.03
N THR A 127 10.80 9.25 2.43
CA THR A 127 10.24 8.21 1.53
C THR A 127 8.71 8.25 1.44
N GLY A 128 8.07 9.09 2.25
CA GLY A 128 6.61 9.13 2.40
C GLY A 128 5.99 10.52 2.17
N TRP A 129 4.98 10.84 2.98
CA TRP A 129 4.15 12.03 2.80
C TRP A 129 3.61 12.59 4.12
N ILE A 130 3.24 13.88 4.08
CA ILE A 130 2.50 14.60 5.11
C ILE A 130 1.30 15.29 4.48
N VAL A 131 0.17 15.24 5.15
CA VAL A 131 -1.02 16.06 4.89
C VAL A 131 -1.27 16.94 6.10
N THR A 132 -1.43 18.25 5.89
CA THR A 132 -1.82 19.21 6.93
C THR A 132 -3.18 19.79 6.61
N ILE A 133 -4.07 19.83 7.60
CA ILE A 133 -5.44 20.37 7.49
C ILE A 133 -5.65 21.34 8.65
N SER A 134 -6.04 22.57 8.35
CA SER A 134 -6.15 23.60 9.40
C SER A 134 -7.16 23.25 10.48
N ASP A 135 -8.28 22.65 10.10
CA ASP A 135 -9.40 22.40 11.02
C ASP A 135 -10.20 21.17 10.58
N LEU A 136 -10.45 20.23 11.49
CA LEU A 136 -11.28 19.06 11.25
C LEU A 136 -12.43 19.01 12.26
N PRO A 137 -13.70 19.28 11.83
CA PRO A 137 -14.86 19.22 12.68
C PRO A 137 -15.21 17.80 13.14
N TYR A 138 -16.08 17.72 14.13
CA TYR A 138 -16.68 16.48 14.60
C TYR A 138 -17.36 15.70 13.47
N GLN A 139 -17.14 14.40 13.41
CA GLN A 139 -17.72 13.46 12.43
C GLN A 139 -17.54 13.89 10.95
N THR A 140 -16.42 14.49 10.65
CA THR A 140 -16.04 14.82 9.27
C THR A 140 -14.81 13.97 8.90
N PRO A 141 -15.01 12.74 8.36
CA PRO A 141 -13.88 11.89 8.01
C PRO A 141 -13.11 12.45 6.81
N VAL A 142 -11.80 12.49 6.94
CA VAL A 142 -10.87 12.82 5.85
C VAL A 142 -10.10 11.58 5.47
N THR A 143 -10.00 11.32 4.19
CA THR A 143 -9.31 10.15 3.65
C THR A 143 -8.14 10.57 2.78
N VAL A 144 -6.95 10.05 3.09
CA VAL A 144 -5.74 10.15 2.29
C VAL A 144 -5.56 8.83 1.55
N ASN A 145 -5.52 8.88 0.22
CA ASN A 145 -5.18 7.74 -0.62
C ASN A 145 -3.77 7.92 -1.16
N PHE A 146 -2.97 6.87 -1.14
CA PHE A 146 -1.63 6.90 -1.72
C PHE A 146 -1.23 5.56 -2.33
N ARG A 147 -0.36 5.62 -3.34
CA ARG A 147 0.08 4.47 -4.12
C ARG A 147 1.55 4.20 -3.87
N CYS A 148 1.87 2.94 -3.59
CA CYS A 148 3.24 2.45 -3.47
C CYS A 148 3.45 1.27 -4.41
N THR A 149 4.69 1.04 -4.82
CA THR A 149 5.10 -0.14 -5.58
C THR A 149 5.91 -1.08 -4.70
N ALA A 150 5.57 -2.38 -4.70
CA ALA A 150 6.33 -3.41 -4.01
C ALA A 150 7.64 -3.69 -4.75
N GLN A 151 8.77 -3.67 -4.01
CA GLN A 151 10.12 -3.82 -4.55
C GLN A 151 10.63 -5.26 -4.43
N GLU A 152 11.60 -5.64 -5.29
CA GLU A 152 12.25 -6.97 -5.29
C GLU A 152 12.89 -7.31 -3.95
N SER A 153 13.45 -6.32 -3.25
CA SER A 153 14.17 -6.52 -1.98
C SER A 153 13.34 -7.16 -0.87
N VAL A 154 12.02 -7.17 -0.99
CA VAL A 154 11.07 -7.71 0.01
C VAL A 154 10.28 -8.90 -0.51
N ASN A 155 10.72 -9.54 -1.60
CA ASN A 155 10.09 -10.77 -2.07
C ASN A 155 10.17 -11.87 -1.00
N GLY A 156 9.03 -12.48 -0.68
CA GLY A 156 8.89 -13.46 0.40
C GLY A 156 8.71 -12.88 1.80
N MET A 157 8.44 -11.57 1.95
CA MET A 157 8.34 -10.89 3.24
C MET A 157 6.96 -10.29 3.52
N GLU A 158 6.58 -10.25 4.80
CA GLU A 158 5.48 -9.42 5.30
C GLU A 158 5.98 -7.98 5.51
N ILE A 159 5.23 -7.02 4.99
CA ILE A 159 5.48 -5.60 5.18
C ILE A 159 4.39 -5.00 6.05
N VAL A 160 4.79 -4.33 7.13
CA VAL A 160 3.89 -3.55 7.99
C VAL A 160 4.10 -2.08 7.71
N ASN A 161 3.07 -1.41 7.20
CA ASN A 161 3.11 0.02 6.95
C ASN A 161 2.22 0.77 7.95
N THR A 162 2.76 1.83 8.60
CA THR A 162 2.13 2.56 9.71
C THR A 162 1.92 4.02 9.36
N ALA A 163 0.68 4.51 9.50
CA ALA A 163 0.37 5.93 9.45
C ALA A 163 0.06 6.48 10.84
N GLN A 164 0.18 7.79 10.99
CA GLN A 164 -0.14 8.50 12.24
C GLN A 164 -0.91 9.78 11.96
N ALA A 165 -1.70 10.20 12.95
CA ALA A 165 -2.36 11.50 12.95
C ALA A 165 -2.27 12.15 14.33
N TYR A 166 -2.18 13.48 14.37
CA TYR A 166 -2.23 14.29 15.57
C TYR A 166 -2.71 15.71 15.25
N ALA A 167 -3.16 16.43 16.26
CA ALA A 167 -3.54 17.83 16.13
C ALA A 167 -3.05 18.61 17.36
N ASP A 168 -3.05 19.95 17.32
CA ASP A 168 -2.59 20.79 18.45
C ASP A 168 -3.39 20.49 19.73
N ASN A 169 -4.67 20.17 19.58
CA ASN A 169 -5.59 19.88 20.67
C ASN A 169 -6.09 18.42 20.66
N ALA A 170 -5.33 17.48 20.10
CA ALA A 170 -5.64 16.05 20.12
C ALA A 170 -4.37 15.22 20.28
N GLN A 171 -4.49 14.11 20.98
CA GLN A 171 -3.38 13.17 21.13
C GLN A 171 -3.08 12.46 19.81
N LYS A 172 -1.82 12.03 19.66
CA LYS A 172 -1.36 11.24 18.52
C LYS A 172 -2.01 9.86 18.52
N VAL A 173 -2.53 9.49 17.36
CA VAL A 173 -3.05 8.16 17.05
C VAL A 173 -2.26 7.53 15.92
N LYS A 174 -2.21 6.20 15.86
CA LYS A 174 -1.52 5.42 14.83
C LYS A 174 -2.34 4.22 14.44
N ASP A 175 -2.20 3.81 13.18
CA ASP A 175 -2.73 2.53 12.70
C ASP A 175 -1.82 1.95 11.62
N SER A 176 -1.89 0.63 11.42
CA SER A 176 -1.00 -0.11 10.52
C SER A 176 -1.77 -1.11 9.71
N SER A 177 -1.36 -1.30 8.47
CA SER A 177 -1.82 -2.38 7.62
C SER A 177 -0.67 -3.29 7.21
N LYS A 178 -0.98 -4.55 6.92
CA LYS A 178 -0.02 -5.59 6.60
C LYS A 178 -0.28 -6.15 5.21
N ILE A 179 0.77 -6.22 4.41
CA ILE A 179 0.76 -6.90 3.13
C ILE A 179 1.87 -7.95 3.09
N TRP A 180 1.73 -8.91 2.21
CA TRP A 180 2.73 -9.92 1.89
C TRP A 180 3.19 -9.72 0.46
N VAL A 181 4.49 -9.60 0.22
CA VAL A 181 5.06 -9.55 -1.13
C VAL A 181 5.60 -10.92 -1.48
N ASN A 182 5.03 -11.57 -2.51
CA ASN A 182 5.36 -12.96 -2.81
C ASN A 182 5.26 -13.23 -4.32
N SER A 183 6.40 -13.15 -5.01
CA SER A 183 6.51 -13.42 -6.44
C SER A 183 7.22 -14.75 -6.69
N PRO A 184 6.81 -15.55 -7.69
CA PRO A 184 7.54 -16.75 -8.05
C PRO A 184 8.94 -16.40 -8.57
N VAL A 185 9.91 -17.22 -8.15
CA VAL A 185 11.31 -17.15 -8.61
C VAL A 185 11.58 -18.42 -9.40
N LEU A 186 11.86 -18.28 -10.69
CA LEU A 186 12.16 -19.39 -11.58
C LEU A 186 13.66 -19.55 -11.74
N ASN A 187 14.12 -20.79 -11.64
CA ASN A 187 15.49 -21.18 -11.95
C ASN A 187 15.49 -22.21 -13.09
N VAL A 188 16.42 -22.05 -14.03
CA VAL A 188 16.57 -22.94 -15.19
C VAL A 188 18.00 -23.47 -15.21
N GLU A 189 18.13 -24.80 -15.23
CA GLU A 189 19.38 -25.49 -15.39
C GLU A 189 19.36 -26.33 -16.69
N LYS A 190 20.34 -26.12 -17.58
CA LYS A 190 20.51 -26.89 -18.80
C LYS A 190 21.80 -27.70 -18.75
N THR A 191 21.68 -29.00 -18.92
CA THR A 191 22.82 -29.93 -18.87
C THR A 191 22.81 -30.87 -20.09
N THR A 192 23.97 -31.50 -20.36
CA THR A 192 24.10 -32.55 -21.35
C THR A 192 24.48 -33.86 -20.70
N ASP A 193 24.21 -34.98 -21.37
CA ASP A 193 24.53 -36.30 -20.85
C ASP A 193 26.04 -36.63 -20.88
N LYS A 194 26.82 -35.91 -21.70
CA LYS A 194 28.30 -36.07 -21.83
C LYS A 194 28.97 -34.72 -22.00
N PRO A 195 30.25 -34.61 -21.57
CA PRO A 195 31.02 -33.39 -21.76
C PRO A 195 31.58 -33.22 -23.19
N PHE A 196 31.64 -34.30 -23.99
CA PHE A 196 32.21 -34.30 -25.36
C PHE A 196 31.39 -35.19 -26.29
N TYR A 197 31.23 -34.75 -27.53
CA TYR A 197 30.52 -35.46 -28.59
C TYR A 197 31.41 -35.56 -29.86
N LYS A 198 31.15 -36.62 -30.65
CA LYS A 198 31.75 -36.79 -31.97
C LYS A 198 30.73 -36.50 -33.05
N TYR A 199 31.22 -36.27 -34.25
CA TYR A 199 30.32 -36.12 -35.40
C TYR A 199 29.44 -37.32 -35.54
N GLY A 200 28.13 -37.08 -35.66
CA GLY A 200 27.08 -38.10 -35.73
C GLY A 200 26.54 -38.60 -34.40
N ASP A 201 27.09 -38.16 -33.27
CA ASP A 201 26.51 -38.47 -31.92
C ASP A 201 25.19 -37.78 -31.75
N ILE A 202 24.28 -38.41 -30.97
CA ILE A 202 23.06 -37.78 -30.43
C ILE A 202 23.42 -37.09 -29.15
N ILE A 203 23.11 -35.80 -29.08
CA ILE A 203 23.25 -34.97 -27.87
C ILE A 203 21.91 -34.96 -27.15
N THR A 204 21.90 -35.39 -25.88
CA THR A 204 20.71 -35.30 -25.03
C THR A 204 20.88 -34.11 -24.10
N TYR A 205 20.02 -33.12 -24.26
CA TYR A 205 19.88 -32.01 -23.32
C TYR A 205 18.83 -32.34 -22.29
N ARG A 206 19.13 -31.98 -21.04
CA ARG A 206 18.16 -31.95 -19.95
C ARG A 206 18.01 -30.52 -19.48
N ILE A 207 16.79 -30.00 -19.49
CA ILE A 207 16.44 -28.69 -18.97
C ILE A 207 15.56 -28.91 -17.75
N VAL A 208 15.97 -28.38 -16.60
CA VAL A 208 15.20 -28.43 -15.37
C VAL A 208 14.74 -27.02 -15.06
N LEU A 209 13.43 -26.85 -14.93
CA LEU A 209 12.81 -25.61 -14.49
C LEU A 209 12.27 -25.83 -13.07
N THR A 210 12.69 -24.99 -12.13
CA THR A 210 12.24 -25.01 -10.74
C THR A 210 11.65 -23.67 -10.34
N GLN A 211 10.64 -23.69 -9.48
CA GLN A 211 10.12 -22.50 -8.80
C GLN A 211 10.63 -22.55 -7.36
N GLU A 212 11.45 -21.56 -6.95
CA GLU A 212 12.19 -21.57 -5.70
C GLU A 212 11.50 -20.81 -4.56
N GLN A 213 10.57 -19.90 -4.88
CA GLN A 213 9.88 -19.09 -3.89
C GLN A 213 8.75 -19.87 -3.21
N THR A 214 8.87 -20.07 -1.88
CA THR A 214 7.87 -20.80 -1.09
C THR A 214 6.54 -20.05 -1.03
N GLY A 215 5.43 -20.79 -1.10
CA GLY A 215 4.08 -20.29 -0.87
C GLY A 215 3.45 -19.57 -2.06
N CYS A 216 4.12 -19.52 -3.22
CA CYS A 216 3.52 -18.97 -4.43
C CYS A 216 3.55 -19.95 -5.61
N VAL A 217 2.77 -19.66 -6.64
CA VAL A 217 2.65 -20.48 -7.85
C VAL A 217 2.99 -19.64 -9.07
N ALA A 218 3.95 -20.10 -9.86
CA ALA A 218 4.20 -19.55 -11.20
C ALA A 218 3.12 -20.05 -12.16
N ARG A 219 2.47 -19.13 -12.86
CA ARG A 219 1.41 -19.43 -13.84
C ARG A 219 1.83 -19.00 -15.22
N ASN A 220 1.30 -19.66 -16.26
CA ASN A 220 1.57 -19.35 -17.66
C ASN A 220 3.08 -19.32 -17.95
N VAL A 221 3.80 -20.31 -17.42
CA VAL A 221 5.23 -20.40 -17.58
C VAL A 221 5.55 -20.83 -19.00
N THR A 222 6.42 -20.08 -19.69
CA THR A 222 6.96 -20.42 -20.99
C THR A 222 8.44 -20.72 -20.85
N LEU A 223 8.87 -21.88 -21.32
CA LEU A 223 10.27 -22.25 -21.46
C LEU A 223 10.62 -22.27 -22.93
N GLN A 224 11.65 -21.50 -23.31
CA GLN A 224 12.14 -21.45 -24.68
C GLN A 224 13.60 -21.94 -24.72
N ASP A 225 13.91 -22.80 -25.67
CA ASP A 225 15.28 -23.21 -25.97
C ASP A 225 15.57 -22.94 -27.45
N VAL A 226 16.68 -22.28 -27.73
CA VAL A 226 17.14 -21.95 -29.07
C VAL A 226 18.44 -22.71 -29.33
N ILE A 227 18.46 -23.51 -30.41
CA ILE A 227 19.65 -24.22 -30.87
C ILE A 227 20.19 -23.45 -32.07
N ASP A 228 21.14 -22.54 -31.82
CA ASP A 228 21.79 -21.69 -32.83
C ASP A 228 23.17 -22.19 -33.25
N THR A 229 23.59 -23.36 -32.77
CA THR A 229 24.91 -23.93 -33.00
C THR A 229 24.97 -24.63 -34.37
N GLN A 230 25.87 -24.18 -35.25
CA GLN A 230 26.12 -24.83 -36.53
C GLN A 230 26.47 -26.30 -36.36
N GLY A 231 25.80 -27.16 -37.17
CA GLY A 231 26.03 -28.61 -37.16
C GLY A 231 25.21 -29.38 -36.12
N VAL A 232 24.37 -28.71 -35.32
CA VAL A 232 23.40 -29.34 -34.41
C VAL A 232 21.98 -29.11 -34.96
N ARG A 233 21.16 -30.16 -34.98
CA ARG A 233 19.77 -30.06 -35.35
C ARG A 233 18.89 -30.76 -34.32
N LEU A 234 17.72 -30.20 -34.06
CA LEU A 234 16.71 -30.82 -33.22
C LEU A 234 16.11 -32.05 -33.88
N LEU A 235 16.01 -33.13 -33.11
CA LEU A 235 15.16 -34.28 -33.45
C LEU A 235 13.75 -33.99 -32.96
N LYS A 236 12.85 -33.57 -33.85
CA LYS A 236 11.54 -33.00 -33.47
C LYS A 236 10.69 -33.87 -32.55
N ASP A 237 10.69 -35.17 -32.78
CA ASP A 237 9.88 -36.12 -31.97
C ASP A 237 10.56 -36.51 -30.64
N SER A 238 11.69 -35.87 -30.29
CA SER A 238 12.49 -36.19 -29.08
C SER A 238 12.25 -35.25 -27.93
N VAL A 239 11.41 -34.21 -28.06
CA VAL A 239 11.13 -33.26 -26.97
C VAL A 239 10.04 -33.85 -26.08
N ILE A 240 10.38 -34.08 -24.81
CA ILE A 240 9.48 -34.65 -23.81
C ILE A 240 9.51 -33.77 -22.57
N LEU A 241 8.33 -33.34 -22.09
CA LEU A 241 8.18 -32.69 -20.81
C LEU A 241 7.77 -33.72 -19.76
N MET A 242 8.43 -33.69 -18.61
CA MET A 242 8.15 -34.58 -17.48
C MET A 242 7.94 -33.75 -16.20
N ASP A 243 7.05 -34.23 -15.33
CA ASP A 243 6.91 -33.73 -13.98
C ASP A 243 8.08 -34.23 -13.07
N GLU A 244 8.12 -33.75 -11.83
CA GLU A 244 9.13 -34.15 -10.83
C GLU A 244 9.15 -35.66 -10.52
N LYS A 245 8.05 -36.38 -10.80
CA LYS A 245 7.90 -37.82 -10.60
C LYS A 245 8.28 -38.64 -11.84
N GLY A 246 8.65 -37.94 -12.94
CA GLY A 246 8.99 -38.59 -14.20
C GLY A 246 7.79 -38.98 -15.08
N ASN A 247 6.59 -38.50 -14.76
CA ASN A 247 5.44 -38.69 -15.65
C ASN A 247 5.45 -37.66 -16.76
N VAL A 248 5.05 -38.08 -17.96
CA VAL A 248 4.87 -37.15 -19.08
C VAL A 248 3.79 -36.12 -18.73
N ALA A 249 4.17 -34.86 -18.75
CA ALA A 249 3.27 -33.74 -18.49
C ALA A 249 2.54 -33.33 -19.77
N ASP A 250 1.27 -32.94 -19.64
CA ASP A 250 0.50 -32.31 -20.72
C ASP A 250 0.94 -30.85 -20.86
N ALA A 251 1.63 -30.54 -21.95
CA ALA A 251 2.09 -29.20 -22.28
C ALA A 251 2.03 -28.97 -23.79
N ASP A 252 1.78 -27.73 -24.19
CA ASP A 252 1.88 -27.29 -25.56
C ASP A 252 3.35 -27.11 -25.95
N VAL A 253 3.90 -28.05 -26.69
CA VAL A 253 5.29 -28.00 -27.20
C VAL A 253 5.26 -27.52 -28.64
N GLN A 254 5.77 -26.31 -28.89
CA GLN A 254 5.90 -25.73 -30.20
C GLN A 254 7.34 -25.82 -30.69
N ILE A 255 7.55 -26.38 -31.86
CA ILE A 255 8.86 -26.48 -32.52
C ILE A 255 8.82 -25.63 -33.79
N ASN A 256 9.59 -24.53 -33.74
CA ASN A 256 9.76 -23.63 -34.87
C ASN A 256 11.05 -24.00 -35.64
N ASP A 257 10.97 -24.16 -36.93
CA ASP A 257 12.12 -24.28 -37.83
C ASP A 257 12.43 -22.87 -38.35
N ASP A 258 13.55 -22.30 -37.99
CA ASP A 258 14.13 -21.13 -38.65
C ASP A 258 15.08 -21.56 -39.80
#